data_566432a98f19eb14bb0135e697ca4371
#
_entry.id   566432a98f19eb14bb0135e697ca4371
#
_cell.length_a   1.000
_cell.length_b   1.000
_cell.length_c   1.000
_cell.angle_alpha   90.00
_cell.angle_beta   90.00
_cell.angle_gamma   90.00
#
_symmetry.space_group_name_H-M   'P 1'
#
loop_
_entity.id
_entity.type
_entity.pdbx_description
1 polymer ?
#
loop_
_entity_poly.entity_id
_entity_poly.type
_entity_poly.pdbx_seq_one_letter_code
_entity_poly.pdbx_strand_id
1 'polypeptide(L)'
;IGRSPDNAITLDHPLVSRYHAMIERLGTRRRIKDLKSANGVFVNGQRIDEEAWLQDGDVVHIGPVKLRLAAGQVHQLAEEGVRLDAVRINKWVTKDLNLLKDISLSIQPLEFVALVGLSGSGKSTLMDAVNGFRPATHGTVFANGTNLYENFDLFRNDMGYVPQKDIVHTELTVFKALDYAAQLRMPADTAPEERHRRIMEVLTDLDLEERRDLPIHKLSGGQLKRV
;
A
#
# COMPACT_ATOMS: atom_id res chain seq x y z
N ILE A 1 -8.12 14.44 -12.45
CA ILE A 1 -8.10 13.03 -12.03
C ILE A 1 -8.34 12.99 -10.54
N GLY A 2 -9.18 12.08 -10.08
CA GLY A 2 -9.46 11.93 -8.66
C GLY A 2 -10.68 11.07 -8.40
N ARG A 3 -11.03 10.90 -7.11
CA ARG A 3 -12.13 10.05 -6.68
C ARG A 3 -13.52 10.69 -6.90
N SER A 4 -13.60 12.02 -6.94
CA SER A 4 -14.87 12.70 -7.18
C SER A 4 -15.40 12.40 -8.61
N PRO A 5 -16.71 12.13 -8.76
CA PRO A 5 -17.30 11.77 -10.06
C PRO A 5 -17.29 12.90 -11.09
N ASP A 6 -17.02 14.14 -10.68
CA ASP A 6 -16.89 15.30 -11.57
C ASP A 6 -15.50 15.44 -12.20
N ASN A 7 -14.56 14.53 -11.88
CA ASN A 7 -13.28 14.45 -12.58
C ASN A 7 -13.45 13.86 -13.99
N ALA A 8 -12.66 14.34 -14.94
CA ALA A 8 -12.59 13.75 -16.29
C ALA A 8 -12.10 12.29 -16.28
N ILE A 9 -11.27 11.93 -15.30
CA ILE A 9 -10.84 10.56 -15.02
C ILE A 9 -11.18 10.30 -13.54
N THR A 10 -12.21 9.49 -13.33
CA THR A 10 -12.65 9.10 -11.98
C THR A 10 -11.96 7.80 -11.58
N LEU A 11 -11.29 7.83 -10.42
CA LEU A 11 -10.62 6.69 -9.82
C LEU A 11 -11.29 6.39 -8.48
N ASP A 12 -12.25 5.46 -8.48
CA ASP A 12 -13.03 5.11 -7.28
C ASP A 12 -12.20 4.21 -6.35
N HIS A 13 -11.30 4.85 -5.61
CA HIS A 13 -10.46 4.17 -4.63
C HIS A 13 -10.26 5.03 -3.38
N PRO A 14 -10.39 4.47 -2.14
CA PRO A 14 -10.34 5.22 -0.89
C PRO A 14 -9.01 5.94 -0.62
N LEU A 15 -7.91 5.53 -1.24
CA LEU A 15 -6.61 6.18 -1.13
C LEU A 15 -6.38 7.30 -2.16
N VAL A 16 -7.33 7.54 -3.06
CA VAL A 16 -7.29 8.63 -4.04
C VAL A 16 -8.04 9.83 -3.50
N SER A 17 -7.42 11.02 -3.48
CA SER A 17 -8.07 12.27 -3.10
C SER A 17 -9.21 12.63 -4.07
N ARG A 18 -10.21 13.38 -3.62
CA ARG A 18 -11.34 13.81 -4.47
C ARG A 18 -10.86 14.49 -5.74
N TYR A 19 -9.91 15.40 -5.61
CA TYR A 19 -9.16 16.02 -6.70
C TYR A 19 -7.68 15.74 -6.45
N HIS A 20 -7.13 14.74 -7.13
CA HIS A 20 -5.81 14.20 -6.81
C HIS A 20 -4.72 14.81 -7.68
N ALA A 21 -4.93 14.82 -8.98
CA ALA A 21 -3.98 15.34 -9.94
C ALA A 21 -4.67 15.99 -11.15
N MET A 22 -3.95 16.83 -11.87
CA MET A 22 -4.41 17.43 -13.11
C MET A 22 -3.37 17.22 -14.21
N ILE A 23 -3.80 16.75 -15.37
CA ILE A 23 -2.98 16.71 -16.57
C ILE A 23 -3.36 17.90 -17.45
N GLU A 24 -2.40 18.75 -17.74
CA GLU A 24 -2.53 19.91 -18.60
C GLU A 24 -1.81 19.66 -19.94
N ARG A 25 -2.41 20.10 -21.03
CA ARG A 25 -1.77 20.14 -22.35
C ARG A 25 -1.26 21.56 -22.64
N LEU A 26 0.05 21.68 -22.82
CA LEU A 26 0.71 22.93 -23.14
C LEU A 26 1.39 22.79 -24.52
N GLY A 27 0.65 23.17 -25.58
CA GLY A 27 1.07 22.93 -26.98
C GLY A 27 1.15 21.43 -27.29
N THR A 28 2.35 20.95 -27.60
CA THR A 28 2.63 19.54 -27.89
C THR A 28 3.03 18.73 -26.64
N ARG A 29 3.32 19.40 -25.54
CA ARG A 29 3.75 18.79 -24.28
C ARG A 29 2.58 18.57 -23.32
N ARG A 30 2.73 17.65 -22.41
CA ARG A 30 1.82 17.44 -21.28
C ARG A 30 2.56 17.55 -19.96
N ARG A 31 1.86 18.05 -18.98
CA ARG A 31 2.35 18.19 -17.63
C ARG A 31 1.33 17.63 -16.66
N ILE A 32 1.78 16.87 -15.67
CA ILE A 32 0.95 16.46 -14.54
C ILE A 32 1.29 17.34 -13.34
N LYS A 33 0.24 17.75 -12.61
CA LYS A 33 0.32 18.46 -11.35
C LYS A 33 -0.32 17.65 -10.25
N ASP A 34 0.35 17.52 -9.11
CA ASP A 34 -0.25 17.06 -7.87
C ASP A 34 -1.09 18.19 -7.24
N LEU A 35 -2.35 17.94 -6.99
CA LEU A 35 -3.27 18.90 -6.37
C LEU A 35 -3.22 18.83 -4.83
N LYS A 36 -2.04 18.65 -4.26
CA LYS A 36 -1.78 18.43 -2.82
C LYS A 36 -2.50 17.18 -2.32
N SER A 37 -2.39 16.13 -3.08
CA SER A 37 -3.00 14.85 -2.76
C SER A 37 -2.42 14.23 -1.50
N ALA A 38 -3.22 13.42 -0.79
CA ALA A 38 -2.80 12.81 0.47
C ALA A 38 -1.64 11.80 0.28
N ASN A 39 -1.67 11.04 -0.83
CA ASN A 39 -0.72 9.96 -1.08
C ASN A 39 0.35 10.31 -2.14
N GLY A 40 0.25 11.49 -2.75
CA GLY A 40 1.19 11.94 -3.77
C GLY A 40 0.96 11.33 -5.14
N VAL A 41 1.64 11.91 -6.12
CA VAL A 41 1.68 11.45 -7.51
C VAL A 41 3.09 10.97 -7.83
N PHE A 42 3.19 9.83 -8.53
CA PHE A 42 4.48 9.29 -8.95
C PHE A 42 4.51 9.14 -10.46
N VAL A 43 5.63 9.51 -11.07
CA VAL A 43 5.90 9.32 -12.50
C VAL A 43 7.08 8.38 -12.64
N ASN A 44 6.88 7.26 -13.31
CA ASN A 44 7.90 6.20 -13.49
C ASN A 44 8.54 5.76 -12.15
N GLY A 45 7.74 5.66 -11.09
CA GLY A 45 8.18 5.25 -9.77
C GLY A 45 8.77 6.36 -8.91
N GLN A 46 9.00 7.55 -9.44
CA GLN A 46 9.52 8.70 -8.70
C GLN A 46 8.41 9.65 -8.29
N ARG A 47 8.34 9.99 -7.00
CA ARG A 47 7.40 10.98 -6.49
C ARG A 47 7.72 12.35 -7.09
N ILE A 48 6.67 13.04 -7.57
CA ILE A 48 6.83 14.43 -7.99
C ILE A 48 6.59 15.36 -6.81
N ASP A 49 7.28 16.50 -6.75
CA ASP A 49 7.09 17.49 -5.69
C ASP A 49 5.78 18.27 -5.90
N GLU A 50 5.61 18.91 -7.05
CA GLU A 50 4.40 19.63 -7.42
C GLU A 50 3.94 19.27 -8.82
N GLU A 51 4.87 19.21 -9.79
CA GLU A 51 4.56 18.94 -11.21
C GLU A 51 5.70 18.22 -11.93
N ALA A 52 5.36 17.50 -13.00
CA ALA A 52 6.30 16.84 -13.88
C ALA A 52 5.82 16.86 -15.33
N TRP A 53 6.78 16.92 -16.27
CA TRP A 53 6.49 16.73 -17.70
C TRP A 53 6.28 15.26 -18.00
N LEU A 54 5.26 14.97 -18.79
CA LEU A 54 4.93 13.61 -19.24
C LEU A 54 5.33 13.41 -20.69
N GLN A 55 5.88 12.24 -20.97
CA GLN A 55 6.16 11.71 -22.30
C GLN A 55 5.28 10.52 -22.62
N ASP A 56 5.10 10.20 -23.89
CA ASP A 56 4.40 8.97 -24.28
C ASP A 56 5.18 7.74 -23.75
N GLY A 57 4.46 6.83 -23.12
CA GLY A 57 5.01 5.67 -22.46
C GLY A 57 5.13 5.82 -20.93
N ASP A 58 5.12 7.05 -20.41
CA ASP A 58 5.23 7.28 -18.97
C ASP A 58 4.08 6.64 -18.20
N VAL A 59 4.43 6.08 -17.04
CA VAL A 59 3.48 5.49 -16.09
C VAL A 59 3.33 6.41 -14.88
N VAL A 60 2.09 6.82 -14.63
CA VAL A 60 1.70 7.65 -13.49
C VAL A 60 1.00 6.77 -12.46
N HIS A 61 1.45 6.82 -11.19
CA HIS A 61 0.77 6.17 -10.08
C HIS A 61 0.00 7.21 -9.26
N ILE A 62 -1.27 6.92 -9.00
CA ILE A 62 -2.20 7.71 -8.20
C ILE A 62 -2.86 6.79 -7.18
N GLY A 63 -2.36 6.77 -5.93
CA GLY A 63 -2.65 5.70 -5.01
C GLY A 63 -2.22 4.36 -5.63
N PRO A 64 -3.03 3.30 -5.57
CA PRO A 64 -2.70 2.01 -6.18
C PRO A 64 -2.93 1.98 -7.71
N VAL A 65 -3.59 2.99 -8.26
CA VAL A 65 -3.96 3.00 -9.69
C VAL A 65 -2.80 3.44 -10.56
N LYS A 66 -2.51 2.65 -11.59
CA LYS A 66 -1.48 2.93 -12.59
C LYS A 66 -2.12 3.39 -13.87
N LEU A 67 -1.67 4.53 -14.37
CA LEU A 67 -2.13 5.16 -15.60
C LEU A 67 -0.95 5.27 -16.57
N ARG A 68 -1.10 4.86 -17.81
CA ARG A 68 -0.09 5.04 -18.87
C ARG A 68 -0.53 6.12 -19.83
N LEU A 69 0.35 7.03 -20.15
CA LEU A 69 0.17 7.97 -21.25
C LEU A 69 0.63 7.30 -22.56
N ALA A 70 -0.29 7.10 -23.50
CA ALA A 70 0.03 6.52 -24.80
C ALA A 70 -0.77 7.21 -25.91
N ALA A 71 -0.10 7.56 -27.00
CA ALA A 71 -0.69 8.29 -28.14
C ALA A 71 -1.52 9.51 -27.72
N GLY A 72 -1.10 10.14 -26.62
CA GLY A 72 -1.78 11.30 -26.09
C GLY A 72 -3.05 11.03 -25.31
N GLN A 73 -3.36 9.80 -25.00
CA GLN A 73 -4.47 9.38 -24.13
C GLN A 73 -3.94 8.75 -22.87
N VAL A 74 -4.75 8.80 -21.83
CA VAL A 74 -4.43 8.16 -20.54
C VAL A 74 -5.21 6.85 -20.47
N HIS A 75 -4.49 5.76 -20.31
CA HIS A 75 -5.06 4.42 -20.19
C HIS A 75 -4.79 3.88 -18.79
N GLN A 76 -5.81 3.38 -18.13
CA GLN A 76 -5.62 2.65 -16.89
C GLN A 76 -4.99 1.29 -17.20
N LEU A 77 -3.89 0.99 -16.51
CA LEU A 77 -3.28 -0.34 -16.59
C LEU A 77 -4.05 -1.31 -15.70
N ALA A 78 -4.24 -2.53 -16.20
CA ALA A 78 -4.80 -3.59 -15.37
C ALA A 78 -3.87 -3.87 -14.18
N GLU A 79 -4.45 -4.22 -13.05
CA GLU A 79 -3.70 -4.71 -11.90
C GLU A 79 -3.17 -6.11 -12.22
N GLU A 80 -1.89 -6.20 -12.52
CA GLU A 80 -1.23 -7.49 -12.77
C GLU A 80 -0.76 -8.17 -11.46
N GLY A 81 -1.09 -7.59 -10.30
CA GLY A 81 -0.57 -7.99 -9.00
C GLY A 81 0.89 -7.56 -8.80
N VAL A 82 1.48 -7.95 -7.67
CA VAL A 82 2.85 -7.58 -7.31
C VAL A 82 3.73 -8.82 -7.33
N ARG A 83 4.80 -8.79 -8.14
CA ARG A 83 5.90 -9.72 -8.07
C ARG A 83 6.95 -9.19 -7.10
N LEU A 84 7.40 -10.03 -6.16
CA LEU A 84 8.49 -9.70 -5.25
C LEU A 84 9.70 -10.58 -5.53
N ASP A 85 10.85 -9.95 -5.75
CA ASP A 85 12.13 -10.64 -5.94
C ASP A 85 13.10 -10.19 -4.84
N ALA A 86 13.37 -11.06 -3.88
CA ALA A 86 14.44 -10.86 -2.92
C ALA A 86 15.75 -11.40 -3.51
N VAL A 87 16.79 -10.56 -3.50
CA VAL A 87 18.08 -10.90 -4.14
C VAL A 87 19.19 -10.79 -3.11
N ARG A 88 19.77 -11.95 -2.75
CA ARG A 88 20.93 -12.11 -1.87
C ARG A 88 20.81 -11.36 -0.55
N ILE A 89 19.61 -11.38 0.05
CA ILE A 89 19.36 -10.67 1.29
C ILE A 89 20.07 -11.32 2.48
N ASN A 90 20.69 -10.46 3.27
CA ASN A 90 21.34 -10.82 4.54
C ASN A 90 20.80 -9.89 5.64
N LYS A 91 20.63 -10.41 6.85
CA LYS A 91 20.21 -9.61 8.01
C LYS A 91 21.15 -9.82 9.18
N TRP A 92 22.11 -8.96 9.30
CA TRP A 92 23.02 -8.91 10.43
C TRP A 92 22.40 -8.11 11.58
N VAL A 93 22.36 -8.70 12.77
CA VAL A 93 21.89 -8.06 14.02
C VAL A 93 23.08 -7.54 14.80
N THR A 94 24.17 -8.31 14.81
CA THR A 94 25.47 -7.91 15.34
C THR A 94 26.55 -8.28 14.34
N LYS A 95 27.82 -7.92 14.60
CA LYS A 95 28.96 -8.27 13.72
C LYS A 95 29.11 -9.79 13.51
N ASP A 96 28.66 -10.58 14.50
CA ASP A 96 28.83 -12.04 14.50
C ASP A 96 27.52 -12.81 14.29
N LEU A 97 26.37 -12.12 14.25
CA LEU A 97 25.07 -12.77 14.14
C LEU A 97 24.35 -12.34 12.86
N ASN A 98 24.36 -13.22 11.85
CA ASN A 98 23.58 -13.08 10.63
C ASN A 98 22.36 -14.00 10.69
N LEU A 99 21.16 -13.43 10.76
CA LEU A 99 19.87 -14.15 10.83
C LEU A 99 19.40 -14.63 9.46
N LEU A 100 19.68 -13.86 8.41
CA LEU A 100 19.36 -14.23 7.03
C LEU A 100 20.68 -14.33 6.25
N LYS A 101 20.93 -15.48 5.64
CA LYS A 101 22.21 -15.79 5.01
C LYS A 101 22.01 -16.00 3.52
N ASP A 102 22.30 -14.97 2.72
CA ASP A 102 22.31 -14.98 1.25
C ASP A 102 21.02 -15.56 0.64
N ILE A 103 19.86 -15.11 1.14
CA ILE A 103 18.58 -15.64 0.70
C ILE A 103 18.14 -14.94 -0.58
N SER A 104 17.81 -15.73 -1.59
CA SER A 104 17.18 -15.28 -2.82
C SER A 104 15.91 -16.07 -3.06
N LEU A 105 14.82 -15.37 -3.34
CA LEU A 105 13.51 -15.96 -3.64
C LEU A 105 12.69 -15.03 -4.52
N SER A 106 11.73 -15.61 -5.24
CA SER A 106 10.78 -14.86 -6.07
C SER A 106 9.38 -15.30 -5.71
N ILE A 107 8.48 -14.35 -5.49
CA ILE A 107 7.04 -14.56 -5.27
C ILE A 107 6.32 -13.97 -6.46
N GLN A 108 5.54 -14.79 -7.16
CA GLN A 108 4.82 -14.37 -8.34
C GLN A 108 3.52 -13.63 -7.97
N PRO A 109 2.98 -12.78 -8.87
CA PRO A 109 1.67 -12.19 -8.68
C PRO A 109 0.60 -13.26 -8.36
N LEU A 110 -0.29 -12.95 -7.41
CA LEU A 110 -1.40 -13.82 -6.98
C LEU A 110 -0.96 -15.17 -6.38
N GLU A 111 0.31 -15.34 -6.06
CA GLU A 111 0.83 -16.55 -5.43
C GLU A 111 0.55 -16.54 -3.92
N PHE A 112 0.07 -17.67 -3.41
CA PHE A 112 -0.05 -17.93 -1.97
C PHE A 112 1.17 -18.70 -1.47
N VAL A 113 1.98 -18.06 -0.61
CA VAL A 113 3.23 -18.63 -0.10
C VAL A 113 3.13 -18.94 1.39
N ALA A 114 3.37 -20.17 1.79
CA ALA A 114 3.47 -20.59 3.19
C ALA A 114 4.93 -20.70 3.63
N LEU A 115 5.32 -19.92 4.64
CA LEU A 115 6.65 -19.95 5.23
C LEU A 115 6.64 -20.84 6.48
N VAL A 116 7.23 -22.03 6.38
CA VAL A 116 7.25 -23.05 7.42
C VAL A 116 8.64 -23.23 8.00
N GLY A 117 8.74 -23.50 9.30
CA GLY A 117 10.02 -23.76 9.98
C GLY A 117 9.89 -23.68 11.49
N LEU A 118 10.91 -24.13 12.20
CA LEU A 118 10.99 -24.13 13.67
C LEU A 118 10.91 -22.71 14.26
N SER A 119 10.55 -22.61 15.55
CA SER A 119 10.64 -21.32 16.24
C SER A 119 12.10 -20.85 16.26
N GLY A 120 12.32 -19.55 16.02
CA GLY A 120 13.67 -18.96 15.97
C GLY A 120 14.40 -19.15 14.63
N SER A 121 13.82 -19.81 13.61
CA SER A 121 14.48 -20.02 12.32
C SER A 121 14.57 -18.78 11.40
N GLY A 122 14.16 -17.61 11.89
CA GLY A 122 14.25 -16.36 11.12
C GLY A 122 13.06 -16.03 10.22
N LYS A 123 11.92 -16.78 10.32
CA LYS A 123 10.72 -16.53 9.48
C LYS A 123 10.21 -15.09 9.55
N SER A 124 9.99 -14.57 10.74
CA SER A 124 9.52 -13.18 10.93
C SER A 124 10.55 -12.18 10.41
N THR A 125 11.84 -12.45 10.59
CA THR A 125 12.91 -11.60 10.05
C THR A 125 12.92 -11.59 8.52
N LEU A 126 12.64 -12.73 7.89
CA LEU A 126 12.50 -12.82 6.43
C LEU A 126 11.26 -12.06 5.96
N MET A 127 10.12 -12.25 6.61
CA MET A 127 8.90 -11.50 6.31
C MET A 127 9.11 -9.99 6.43
N ASP A 128 9.74 -9.53 7.51
CA ASP A 128 10.02 -8.11 7.74
C ASP A 128 10.99 -7.53 6.69
N ALA A 129 11.93 -8.35 6.20
CA ALA A 129 12.83 -7.92 5.14
C ALA A 129 12.12 -7.86 3.78
N VAL A 130 11.31 -8.88 3.45
CA VAL A 130 10.62 -8.96 2.15
C VAL A 130 9.54 -7.88 2.01
N ASN A 131 8.84 -7.51 3.10
CA ASN A 131 7.83 -6.46 3.07
C ASN A 131 8.40 -5.04 3.29
N GLY A 132 9.70 -4.89 3.48
CA GLY A 132 10.34 -3.59 3.68
C GLY A 132 10.14 -2.97 5.06
N PHE A 133 9.43 -3.61 6.01
CA PHE A 133 9.20 -3.09 7.36
C PHE A 133 10.51 -2.97 8.16
N ARG A 134 11.40 -3.96 8.00
CA ARG A 134 12.76 -3.95 8.54
C ARG A 134 13.73 -4.43 7.47
N PRO A 135 14.18 -3.54 6.57
CA PRO A 135 15.01 -3.90 5.43
C PRO A 135 16.20 -4.80 5.78
N ALA A 136 16.62 -5.63 4.86
CA ALA A 136 17.84 -6.42 4.96
C ALA A 136 19.05 -5.48 5.12
N THR A 137 20.12 -5.98 5.76
CA THR A 137 21.37 -5.21 5.90
C THR A 137 22.21 -5.22 4.61
N HIS A 138 22.05 -6.27 3.79
CA HIS A 138 22.66 -6.41 2.48
C HIS A 138 21.68 -7.15 1.56
N GLY A 139 21.87 -6.93 0.26
CA GLY A 139 20.92 -7.39 -0.75
C GLY A 139 19.73 -6.47 -0.88
N THR A 140 18.79 -6.80 -1.73
CA THR A 140 17.67 -5.91 -2.08
C THR A 140 16.42 -6.72 -2.36
N VAL A 141 15.27 -6.12 -2.12
CA VAL A 141 13.97 -6.64 -2.57
C VAL A 141 13.43 -5.72 -3.66
N PHE A 142 12.99 -6.31 -4.75
CA PHE A 142 12.34 -5.60 -5.85
C PHE A 142 10.84 -5.93 -5.87
N ALA A 143 10.01 -4.91 -6.04
CA ALA A 143 8.58 -5.04 -6.31
C ALA A 143 8.33 -4.61 -7.76
N ASN A 144 7.90 -5.55 -8.61
CA ASN A 144 7.74 -5.34 -10.05
C ASN A 144 8.99 -4.70 -10.70
N GLY A 145 10.19 -5.14 -10.31
CA GLY A 145 11.47 -4.64 -10.82
C GLY A 145 11.97 -3.33 -10.21
N THR A 146 11.17 -2.67 -9.34
CA THR A 146 11.57 -1.44 -8.65
C THR A 146 12.11 -1.77 -7.27
N ASN A 147 13.23 -1.18 -6.85
CA ASN A 147 13.81 -1.37 -5.53
C ASN A 147 12.82 -0.92 -4.43
N LEU A 148 12.32 -1.89 -3.66
CA LEU A 148 11.33 -1.66 -2.62
C LEU A 148 11.87 -0.79 -1.48
N TYR A 149 13.13 -0.98 -1.10
CA TYR A 149 13.71 -0.28 0.04
C TYR A 149 13.96 1.21 -0.25
N GLU A 150 14.30 1.55 -1.49
CA GLU A 150 14.51 2.93 -1.93
C GLU A 150 13.20 3.64 -2.26
N ASN A 151 12.16 2.89 -2.65
CA ASN A 151 10.88 3.42 -3.12
C ASN A 151 9.71 2.92 -2.27
N PHE A 152 9.90 2.76 -0.96
CA PHE A 152 8.90 2.20 -0.06
C PHE A 152 7.57 2.96 -0.11
N ASP A 153 7.61 4.28 -0.22
CA ASP A 153 6.41 5.13 -0.30
C ASP A 153 5.51 4.82 -1.50
N LEU A 154 6.09 4.31 -2.60
CA LEU A 154 5.35 3.89 -3.78
C LEU A 154 4.49 2.65 -3.51
N PHE A 155 5.00 1.73 -2.67
CA PHE A 155 4.40 0.41 -2.45
C PHE A 155 3.66 0.28 -1.11
N ARG A 156 3.87 1.18 -0.15
CA ARG A 156 3.33 1.06 1.21
C ARG A 156 1.80 0.95 1.26
N ASN A 157 1.12 1.53 0.25
CA ASN A 157 -0.34 1.50 0.17
C ASN A 157 -0.88 0.20 -0.47
N ASP A 158 -0.01 -0.55 -1.17
CA ASP A 158 -0.34 -1.81 -1.84
C ASP A 158 -0.02 -3.03 -0.94
N MET A 159 0.63 -2.79 0.22
CA MET A 159 1.04 -3.84 1.13
C MET A 159 0.23 -3.81 2.43
N GLY A 160 -0.45 -4.93 2.73
CA GLY A 160 -1.01 -5.21 4.05
C GLY A 160 -0.01 -6.00 4.91
N TYR A 161 0.13 -5.64 6.17
CA TYR A 161 0.95 -6.37 7.13
C TYR A 161 0.18 -6.63 8.41
N VAL A 162 0.04 -7.90 8.76
CA VAL A 162 -0.57 -8.34 10.04
C VAL A 162 0.54 -8.86 10.94
N PRO A 163 0.92 -8.13 11.99
CA PRO A 163 1.99 -8.56 12.89
C PRO A 163 1.56 -9.73 13.78
N GLN A 164 2.54 -10.44 14.34
CA GLN A 164 2.29 -11.55 15.25
C GLN A 164 1.60 -11.09 16.55
N LYS A 165 2.03 -9.93 17.09
CA LYS A 165 1.38 -9.30 18.25
C LYS A 165 0.44 -8.23 17.74
N ASP A 166 -0.78 -8.25 18.25
CA ASP A 166 -1.77 -7.25 17.92
C ASP A 166 -1.33 -5.88 18.46
N ILE A 167 -1.43 -4.85 17.62
CA ILE A 167 -1.04 -3.47 17.95
C ILE A 167 -2.25 -2.55 18.08
N VAL A 168 -3.43 -3.15 18.27
CA VAL A 168 -4.70 -2.43 18.43
C VAL A 168 -4.92 -1.98 19.86
N HIS A 169 -5.59 -0.85 20.03
CA HIS A 169 -6.00 -0.35 21.35
C HIS A 169 -7.22 -1.14 21.83
N THR A 170 -6.99 -2.11 22.71
CA THR A 170 -8.00 -3.10 23.15
C THR A 170 -9.20 -2.50 23.90
N GLU A 171 -9.08 -1.29 24.43
CA GLU A 171 -10.16 -0.56 25.12
C GLU A 171 -11.14 0.12 24.17
N LEU A 172 -10.75 0.31 22.90
CA LEU A 172 -11.62 0.87 21.89
C LEU A 172 -12.66 -0.16 21.46
N THR A 173 -13.81 0.32 20.99
CA THR A 173 -14.73 -0.54 20.25
C THR A 173 -14.15 -0.85 18.87
N VAL A 174 -14.58 -1.96 18.27
CA VAL A 174 -14.16 -2.37 16.92
C VAL A 174 -14.36 -1.22 15.93
N PHE A 175 -15.55 -0.61 15.93
CA PHE A 175 -15.85 0.53 15.06
C PHE A 175 -14.88 1.71 15.29
N LYS A 176 -14.63 2.10 16.53
CA LYS A 176 -13.72 3.23 16.83
C LYS A 176 -12.30 2.96 16.38
N ALA A 177 -11.80 1.75 16.54
CA ALA A 177 -10.46 1.39 16.08
C ALA A 177 -10.34 1.51 14.57
N LEU A 178 -11.33 1.02 13.82
CA LEU A 178 -11.38 1.15 12.37
C LEU A 178 -11.57 2.61 11.93
N ASP A 179 -12.38 3.40 12.65
CA ASP A 179 -12.58 4.82 12.32
C ASP A 179 -11.28 5.62 12.48
N TYR A 180 -10.54 5.41 13.55
CA TYR A 180 -9.22 6.04 13.72
C TYR A 180 -8.21 5.57 12.66
N ALA A 181 -8.18 4.28 12.34
CA ALA A 181 -7.32 3.76 11.27
C ALA A 181 -7.68 4.37 9.91
N ALA A 182 -8.98 4.52 9.63
CA ALA A 182 -9.46 5.15 8.42
C ALA A 182 -9.10 6.65 8.37
N GLN A 183 -9.25 7.39 9.47
CA GLN A 183 -8.83 8.80 9.56
C GLN A 183 -7.34 9.00 9.28
N LEU A 184 -6.49 8.05 9.68
CA LEU A 184 -5.04 8.12 9.46
C LEU A 184 -4.61 7.74 8.05
N ARG A 185 -5.40 6.93 7.34
CA ARG A 185 -5.04 6.36 6.04
C ARG A 185 -5.79 6.97 4.85
N MET A 186 -7.05 7.36 5.08
CA MET A 186 -7.85 7.97 4.02
C MET A 186 -7.47 9.45 3.83
N PRO A 187 -7.65 9.99 2.63
CA PRO A 187 -7.46 11.42 2.39
C PRO A 187 -8.27 12.30 3.34
N ALA A 188 -7.69 13.42 3.76
CA ALA A 188 -8.33 14.36 4.69
C ALA A 188 -9.64 14.98 4.13
N ASP A 189 -9.83 14.93 2.81
CA ASP A 189 -11.03 15.38 2.10
C ASP A 189 -12.17 14.34 2.07
N THR A 190 -11.98 13.17 2.74
CA THR A 190 -13.01 12.12 2.84
C THR A 190 -14.12 12.55 3.78
N ALA A 191 -15.38 12.59 3.27
CA ALA A 191 -16.52 12.92 4.08
C ALA A 191 -16.77 11.89 5.20
N PRO A 192 -17.25 12.32 6.39
CA PRO A 192 -17.53 11.38 7.50
C PRO A 192 -18.50 10.26 7.11
N GLU A 193 -19.49 10.55 6.29
CA GLU A 193 -20.50 9.58 5.82
C GLU A 193 -19.86 8.54 4.89
N GLU A 194 -18.95 8.95 4.05
CA GLU A 194 -18.20 8.07 3.16
C GLU A 194 -17.26 7.15 3.97
N ARG A 195 -16.54 7.71 4.95
CA ARG A 195 -15.70 6.94 5.85
C ARG A 195 -16.52 5.92 6.64
N HIS A 196 -17.66 6.34 7.19
CA HIS A 196 -18.58 5.45 7.91
C HIS A 196 -19.05 4.28 7.02
N ARG A 197 -19.50 4.58 5.80
CA ARG A 197 -19.94 3.55 4.84
C ARG A 197 -18.81 2.54 4.58
N ARG A 198 -17.58 3.02 4.34
CA ARG A 198 -16.44 2.14 4.08
C ARG A 198 -16.09 1.25 5.27
N ILE A 199 -16.19 1.76 6.49
CA ILE A 199 -16.00 0.97 7.71
C ILE A 199 -17.07 -0.12 7.81
N MET A 200 -18.33 0.19 7.52
CA MET A 200 -19.41 -0.79 7.56
C MET A 200 -19.24 -1.89 6.50
N GLU A 201 -18.80 -1.55 5.29
CA GLU A 201 -18.44 -2.53 4.25
C GLU A 201 -17.36 -3.49 4.75
N VAL A 202 -16.26 -2.97 5.31
CA VAL A 202 -15.18 -3.80 5.87
C VAL A 202 -15.67 -4.68 7.03
N LEU A 203 -16.52 -4.15 7.91
CA LEU A 203 -17.09 -4.94 9.02
C LEU A 203 -17.97 -6.09 8.52
N THR A 204 -18.73 -5.87 7.45
CA THR A 204 -19.54 -6.91 6.81
C THR A 204 -18.65 -7.96 6.15
N ASP A 205 -17.64 -7.56 5.38
CA ASP A 205 -16.68 -8.47 4.72
C ASP A 205 -15.93 -9.35 5.72
N LEU A 206 -15.67 -8.83 6.92
CA LEU A 206 -14.94 -9.52 7.99
C LEU A 206 -15.87 -10.28 8.96
N ASP A 207 -17.19 -10.24 8.76
CA ASP A 207 -18.19 -10.85 9.67
C ASP A 207 -18.05 -10.32 11.11
N LEU A 208 -17.91 -9.00 11.25
CA LEU A 208 -17.75 -8.29 12.53
C LEU A 208 -18.82 -7.22 12.77
N GLU A 209 -19.82 -7.07 11.90
CA GLU A 209 -20.85 -6.03 11.98
C GLU A 209 -21.60 -6.03 13.32
N GLU A 210 -22.03 -7.21 13.79
CA GLU A 210 -22.69 -7.36 15.08
C GLU A 210 -21.76 -7.08 16.29
N ARG A 211 -20.46 -7.05 16.07
CA ARG A 211 -19.44 -6.82 17.10
C ARG A 211 -18.90 -5.40 17.11
N ARG A 212 -19.38 -4.53 16.22
CA ARG A 212 -18.84 -3.18 16.00
C ARG A 212 -18.77 -2.31 17.27
N ASP A 213 -19.74 -2.47 18.15
CA ASP A 213 -19.85 -1.68 19.39
C ASP A 213 -19.20 -2.36 20.61
N LEU A 214 -18.65 -3.58 20.44
CA LEU A 214 -17.95 -4.28 21.50
C LEU A 214 -16.51 -3.75 21.63
N PRO A 215 -15.98 -3.60 22.86
CA PRO A 215 -14.56 -3.39 23.09
C PRO A 215 -13.74 -4.55 22.52
N ILE A 216 -12.60 -4.23 21.92
CA ILE A 216 -11.74 -5.19 21.24
C ILE A 216 -11.27 -6.32 22.16
N HIS A 217 -11.01 -6.04 23.45
CA HIS A 217 -10.61 -7.06 24.44
C HIS A 217 -11.67 -8.14 24.69
N LYS A 218 -12.92 -7.93 24.25
CA LYS A 218 -14.00 -8.93 24.36
C LYS A 218 -14.11 -9.84 23.14
N LEU A 219 -13.32 -9.61 22.11
CA LEU A 219 -13.29 -10.45 20.93
C LEU A 219 -12.56 -11.77 21.19
N SER A 220 -12.97 -12.83 20.49
CA SER A 220 -12.18 -14.06 20.43
C SER A 220 -10.86 -13.82 19.70
N GLY A 221 -9.85 -14.66 19.90
CA GLY A 221 -8.56 -14.54 19.23
C GLY A 221 -8.67 -14.49 17.70
N GLY A 222 -9.57 -15.27 17.11
CA GLY A 222 -9.83 -15.25 15.67
C GLY A 222 -10.53 -13.97 15.19
N GLN A 223 -11.43 -13.42 15.99
CA GLN A 223 -12.07 -12.11 15.70
C GLN A 223 -11.08 -10.96 15.85
N LEU A 224 -10.22 -11.01 16.86
CA LEU A 224 -9.18 -10.00 17.08
C LEU A 224 -8.21 -9.90 15.89
N LYS A 225 -7.87 -11.03 15.26
CA LYS A 225 -7.00 -11.04 14.08
C LYS A 225 -7.65 -10.47 12.81
N ARG A 226 -8.96 -10.29 12.81
CA ARG A 226 -9.70 -9.69 11.69
C ARG A 226 -9.86 -8.16 11.83
N VAL A 227 -9.68 -7.62 13.04
CA VAL A 227 -9.65 -6.17 13.33
C VAL A 227 -8.28 -5.58 13.06
#